data_0e034716375edd32a6a74518b67f192a
#
_entry.id   0e034716375edd32a6a74518b67f192a
#
_cell.length_a   1.000
_cell.length_b   1.000
_cell.length_c   1.000
_cell.angle_alpha   90.00
_cell.angle_beta   90.00
_cell.angle_gamma   90.00
#
_symmetry.space_group_name_H-M   'P 1'
#
loop_
_entity.id
_entity.type
_entity.pdbx_description
1 polymer ?
#
loop_
_entity_poly.entity_id
_entity_poly.type
_entity_poly.pdbx_seq_one_letter_code
_entity_poly.pdbx_strand_id
1 'polypeptide(L)'
;MINRRDLLIKIGKCADPSKVIADIEKCILEAAEKGEDHIDYVLPDNFYCYSGRDVTDRSLVIKELKDNDYVVNCITRTNTVTYDTITTLTIHW
;
A
#
# COMPACT_ATOMS: atom_id res chain seq x y z
N MET A 1 -18.46 5.24 18.80
CA MET A 1 -17.50 4.25 19.34
C MET A 1 -16.29 4.17 18.41
N ILE A 2 -15.09 4.14 18.98
CA ILE A 2 -13.84 4.01 18.21
C ILE A 2 -13.73 2.55 17.76
N ASN A 3 -13.51 2.30 16.46
CA ASN A 3 -13.30 0.94 15.99
C ASN A 3 -11.86 0.48 16.26
N ARG A 4 -11.66 -0.83 16.25
CA ARG A 4 -10.36 -1.43 16.54
C ARG A 4 -9.26 -0.97 15.58
N ARG A 5 -9.59 -0.81 14.30
CA ARG A 5 -8.64 -0.37 13.28
C ARG A 5 -8.10 1.03 13.57
N ASP A 6 -8.98 1.97 13.93
CA ASP A 6 -8.57 3.34 14.26
C ASP A 6 -7.64 3.38 15.47
N LEU A 7 -7.89 2.52 16.47
CA LEU A 7 -7.00 2.37 17.62
C LEU A 7 -5.63 1.85 17.20
N LEU A 8 -5.58 0.83 16.34
CA LEU A 8 -4.33 0.23 15.87
C LEU A 8 -3.50 1.22 15.05
N ILE A 9 -4.15 2.03 14.22
CA ILE A 9 -3.49 3.11 13.47
C ILE A 9 -2.90 4.13 14.43
N LYS A 10 -3.68 4.56 15.42
CA LYS A 10 -3.26 5.57 16.39
C LYS A 10 -2.03 5.14 17.20
N ILE A 11 -1.93 3.88 17.57
CA ILE A 11 -0.78 3.37 18.31
C ILE A 11 0.38 2.91 17.43
N GLY A 12 0.27 3.08 16.11
CA GLY A 12 1.34 2.77 15.16
C GLY A 12 1.49 1.31 14.77
N LYS A 13 0.51 0.46 15.11
CA LYS A 13 0.54 -0.97 14.74
C LYS A 13 -0.05 -1.26 13.37
N CYS A 14 -0.83 -0.34 12.81
CA CYS A 14 -1.33 -0.40 11.44
C CYS A 14 -0.95 0.88 10.71
N ALA A 15 -0.60 0.77 9.44
CA ALA A 15 -0.45 1.93 8.57
C ALA A 15 -1.83 2.48 8.18
N ASP A 16 -1.93 3.80 8.08
CA ASP A 16 -3.13 4.47 7.59
C ASP A 16 -3.17 4.39 6.06
N PRO A 17 -4.18 3.75 5.44
CA PRO A 17 -4.27 3.66 3.98
C PRO A 17 -4.30 5.01 3.28
N SER A 18 -4.91 6.01 3.88
CA SER A 18 -4.95 7.37 3.31
C SER A 18 -3.57 7.99 3.20
N LYS A 19 -2.71 7.77 4.19
CA LYS A 19 -1.32 8.23 4.16
C LYS A 19 -0.50 7.48 3.12
N VAL A 20 -0.72 6.18 2.98
CA VAL A 20 -0.05 5.37 1.97
C VAL A 20 -0.44 5.84 0.57
N ILE A 21 -1.72 6.10 0.32
CA ILE A 21 -2.20 6.63 -0.95
C ILE A 21 -1.57 7.99 -1.25
N ALA A 22 -1.51 8.88 -0.28
CA ALA A 22 -0.89 10.19 -0.44
C ALA A 22 0.61 10.08 -0.79
N ASP A 23 1.32 9.17 -0.16
CA ASP A 23 2.73 8.92 -0.45
C ASP A 23 2.94 8.34 -1.85
N ILE A 24 2.07 7.41 -2.27
CA ILE A 24 2.07 6.86 -3.63
C ILE A 24 1.84 7.96 -4.66
N GLU A 25 0.86 8.84 -4.44
CA GLU A 25 0.58 9.97 -5.33
C GLU A 25 1.80 10.88 -5.48
N LYS A 26 2.49 11.16 -4.38
CA LYS A 26 3.71 11.96 -4.41
C LYS A 26 4.80 11.28 -5.24
N CYS A 27 4.98 9.97 -5.07
CA CYS A 27 5.96 9.20 -5.87
C CYS A 27 5.60 9.22 -7.36
N ILE A 28 4.32 9.08 -7.70
CA ILE A 28 3.83 9.13 -9.08
C ILE A 28 4.15 10.49 -9.71
N LEU A 29 3.85 11.58 -9.01
CA LEU A 29 4.13 12.93 -9.50
C LEU A 29 5.62 13.15 -9.73
N GLU A 30 6.46 12.74 -8.81
CA GLU A 30 7.91 12.86 -8.93
C GLU A 30 8.44 12.05 -10.14
N ALA A 31 7.95 10.83 -10.33
CA ALA A 31 8.33 9.99 -11.46
C ALA A 31 7.85 10.57 -12.79
N ALA A 32 6.63 11.07 -12.85
CA ALA A 32 6.08 11.70 -14.04
C ALA A 32 6.88 12.95 -14.45
N GLU A 33 7.32 13.74 -13.49
CA GLU A 33 8.18 14.92 -13.75
C GLU A 33 9.53 14.52 -14.36
N LYS A 34 10.01 13.30 -14.06
CA LYS A 34 11.24 12.75 -14.66
C LYS A 34 11.00 12.06 -16.00
N GLY A 35 9.75 12.00 -16.48
CA GLY A 35 9.40 11.34 -17.73
C GLY A 35 9.23 9.82 -17.59
N GLU A 36 9.10 9.31 -16.40
CA GLU A 36 8.84 7.89 -16.13
C GLU A 36 7.36 7.56 -16.30
N ASP A 37 7.04 6.30 -16.60
CA ASP A 37 5.67 5.83 -16.80
C ASP A 37 5.20 4.83 -15.74
N HIS A 38 6.02 4.55 -14.75
CA HIS A 38 5.70 3.62 -13.66
C HIS A 38 6.52 3.93 -12.41
N ILE A 39 6.09 3.36 -11.29
CA ILE A 39 6.84 3.33 -10.05
C ILE A 39 6.74 1.93 -9.42
N ASP A 40 7.73 1.60 -8.60
CA ASP A 40 7.68 0.44 -7.71
C ASP A 40 7.58 0.97 -6.28
N TYR A 41 6.52 0.62 -5.58
CA TYR A 41 6.26 1.10 -4.22
C TYR A 41 6.22 -0.08 -3.25
N VAL A 42 7.11 -0.07 -2.26
CA VAL A 42 7.14 -1.10 -1.22
C VAL A 42 6.19 -0.70 -0.09
N LEU A 43 5.23 -1.56 0.20
CA LEU A 43 4.28 -1.31 1.28
C LEU A 43 4.95 -1.40 2.66
N PRO A 44 4.56 -0.55 3.63
CA PRO A 44 5.07 -0.65 5.00
C PRO A 44 4.78 -1.99 5.66
N ASP A 45 5.66 -2.44 6.55
CA ASP A 45 5.51 -3.71 7.26
C ASP A 45 4.20 -3.81 8.04
N ASN A 46 3.74 -2.70 8.62
CA ASN A 46 2.52 -2.66 9.42
C ASN A 46 1.25 -2.44 8.58
N PHE A 47 1.36 -2.44 7.25
CA PHE A 47 0.23 -2.21 6.36
C PHE A 47 -0.76 -3.37 6.34
N TYR A 48 -0.32 -4.55 6.73
CA TYR A 48 -1.12 -5.76 6.76
C TYR A 48 -1.81 -6.03 8.08
N CYS A 49 -1.97 -5.04 8.91
CA CYS A 49 -2.68 -5.24 10.15
C CYS A 49 -4.09 -5.77 9.84
N TYR A 50 -4.31 -7.02 10.15
CA TYR A 50 -5.52 -7.72 9.77
C TYR A 50 -6.71 -7.29 10.61
N SER A 51 -7.77 -6.86 9.96
CA SER A 51 -8.99 -6.42 10.63
C SER A 51 -10.01 -7.56 10.86
N GLY A 52 -9.69 -8.78 10.45
CA GLY A 52 -10.55 -9.94 10.61
C GLY A 52 -11.71 -10.03 9.61
N ARG A 53 -11.69 -9.23 8.56
CA ARG A 53 -12.73 -9.17 7.53
C ARG A 53 -12.14 -9.24 6.12
N ASP A 54 -13.02 -9.31 5.13
CA ASP A 54 -12.68 -9.57 3.73
C ASP A 54 -11.87 -8.49 3.05
N VAL A 55 -11.91 -7.28 3.57
CA VAL A 55 -11.23 -6.14 2.94
C VAL A 55 -9.93 -5.84 3.68
N THR A 56 -8.80 -6.00 3.02
CA THR A 56 -7.48 -5.63 3.54
C THR A 56 -7.14 -4.20 3.14
N ASP A 57 -6.22 -3.55 3.87
CA ASP A 57 -5.73 -2.22 3.51
C ASP A 57 -5.09 -2.20 2.13
N ARG A 58 -4.39 -3.28 1.77
CA ARG A 58 -3.84 -3.47 0.44
C ARG A 58 -4.92 -3.44 -0.64
N SER A 59 -6.03 -4.13 -0.43
CA SER A 59 -7.14 -4.17 -1.38
C SER A 59 -7.76 -2.79 -1.57
N LEU A 60 -7.88 -2.00 -0.52
CA LEU A 60 -8.39 -0.63 -0.60
C LEU A 60 -7.48 0.28 -1.43
N VAL A 61 -6.17 0.20 -1.23
CA VAL A 61 -5.20 0.99 -1.99
C VAL A 61 -5.21 0.59 -3.45
N ILE A 62 -5.20 -0.70 -3.76
CA ILE A 62 -5.22 -1.20 -5.13
C ILE A 62 -6.51 -0.77 -5.84
N LYS A 63 -7.65 -0.86 -5.16
CA LYS A 63 -8.93 -0.43 -5.71
C LYS A 63 -8.92 1.06 -6.03
N GLU A 64 -8.44 1.90 -5.13
CA GLU A 64 -8.34 3.34 -5.33
C GLU A 64 -7.51 3.68 -6.56
N LEU A 65 -6.37 3.01 -6.74
CA LEU A 65 -5.50 3.22 -7.90
C LEU A 65 -6.18 2.75 -9.19
N LYS A 66 -6.82 1.59 -9.20
CA LYS A 66 -7.55 1.10 -10.38
C LYS A 66 -8.74 1.97 -10.75
N ASP A 67 -9.45 2.51 -9.77
CA ASP A 67 -10.57 3.43 -9.99
C ASP A 67 -10.11 4.75 -10.65
N ASN A 68 -8.82 5.07 -10.53
CA ASN A 68 -8.20 6.23 -11.17
C ASN A 68 -7.40 5.85 -12.43
N ASP A 69 -7.72 4.72 -13.05
CA ASP A 69 -7.16 4.26 -14.32
C ASP A 69 -5.68 3.83 -14.29
N TYR A 70 -5.10 3.62 -13.11
CA TYR A 70 -3.76 3.05 -12.99
C TYR A 70 -3.78 1.54 -13.18
N VAL A 71 -2.73 1.01 -13.78
CA VAL A 71 -2.48 -0.44 -13.83
C VAL A 71 -1.60 -0.80 -12.64
N VAL A 72 -2.07 -1.72 -11.81
CA VAL A 72 -1.37 -2.10 -10.59
C VAL A 72 -1.05 -3.59 -10.60
N ASN A 73 0.23 -3.92 -10.43
CA ASN A 73 0.69 -5.30 -10.23
C ASN A 73 1.23 -5.41 -8.80
N CYS A 74 0.79 -6.44 -8.10
CA CYS A 74 1.19 -6.69 -6.72
C CYS A 74 2.08 -7.93 -6.67
N ILE A 75 3.31 -7.76 -6.18
CA ILE A 75 4.28 -8.84 -6.04
C ILE A 75 4.62 -8.99 -4.55
N THR A 76 4.41 -10.18 -4.01
CA THR A 76 4.75 -10.51 -2.64
C THR A 76 5.92 -11.49 -2.64
N ARG A 77 6.97 -11.17 -1.88
CA ARG A 77 8.15 -12.03 -1.72
C ARG A 77 8.35 -12.31 -0.25
N THR A 78 8.63 -13.56 0.07
CA THR A 78 8.94 -14.00 1.43
C THR A 78 10.42 -14.37 1.50
N ASN A 79 11.14 -13.78 2.47
CA ASN A 79 12.51 -14.18 2.75
C ASN A 79 12.47 -15.51 3.53
N THR A 80 13.06 -16.56 2.96
CA THR A 80 13.04 -17.90 3.56
C THR A 80 13.92 -18.03 4.81
N VAL A 81 14.84 -17.09 5.02
CA VAL A 81 15.74 -17.09 6.19
C VAL A 81 15.11 -16.39 7.38
N THR A 82 14.52 -15.22 7.16
CA THR A 82 13.91 -14.39 8.22
C THR A 82 12.39 -14.53 8.30
N TYR A 83 11.77 -15.13 7.28
CA TYR A 83 10.32 -15.24 7.10
C TYR A 83 9.60 -13.89 6.97
N ASP A 84 10.34 -12.84 6.67
CA ASP A 84 9.75 -11.52 6.39
C ASP A 84 9.10 -11.51 5.02
N THR A 85 7.92 -10.92 4.95
CA THR A 85 7.17 -10.78 3.70
C THR A 85 7.21 -9.33 3.25
N ILE A 86 7.67 -9.11 2.01
CA ILE A 86 7.74 -7.78 1.39
C ILE A 86 6.76 -7.76 0.22
N THR A 87 5.86 -6.79 0.21
CA THR A 87 4.93 -6.58 -0.90
C THR A 87 5.29 -5.31 -1.63
N THR A 88 5.48 -5.43 -2.94
CA THR A 88 5.78 -4.32 -3.83
C THR A 88 4.62 -4.12 -4.80
N LEU A 89 4.14 -2.89 -4.92
CA LEU A 89 3.17 -2.50 -5.94
C LEU A 89 3.91 -1.85 -7.10
N THR A 90 3.77 -2.42 -8.29
CA THR A 90 4.23 -1.80 -9.53
C THR A 90 3.03 -1.08 -10.15
N ILE A 91 3.11 0.24 -10.23
CA ILE A 91 2.01 1.10 -10.66
C ILE A 91 2.41 1.77 -11.96
N HIS A 92 1.61 1.56 -13.01
CA HIS A 92 1.81 2.14 -14.34
C HIS A 92 0.71 3.15 -14.66
N TRP A 93 1.07 4.16 -15.43
CA TRP A 93 0.11 5.13 -15.99
C TRP A 93 0.28 5.43 -17.47
#